data_d4a97818a288b94d9980b8583531cb88
#
_entry.id   d4a97818a288b94d9980b8583531cb88
#
_cell.length_a   1.000
_cell.length_b   1.000
_cell.length_c   1.000
_cell.angle_alpha   90.00
_cell.angle_beta   90.00
_cell.angle_gamma   90.00
#
_symmetry.space_group_name_H-M   'P 1'
#
loop_
_entity.id
_entity.type
_entity.pdbx_description
1 polymer ?
#
loop_
_entity_poly.entity_id
_entity_poly.type
_entity_poly.pdbx_seq_one_letter_code
_entity_poly.pdbx_strand_id
1 'polypeptide(L)'
;MATTTTILRTDEAWNGEKLPDYLIGKPEIVINKALIPPKTNLPWHHHDLMSYAYVIRGEFYIVLKNEAKEKHFKAGDVLCETVGSIHRGENRSDAECELVVFYPSKKDMPLSVPHPECEESK
;
A
#
# COMPACT_ATOMS: atom_id res chain seq x y z
N MET A 1 7.64 -31.72 7.07
CA MET A 1 7.32 -30.90 8.23
C MET A 1 6.98 -29.48 7.79
N ALA A 2 5.93 -28.94 8.36
CA ALA A 2 5.51 -27.56 8.04
C ALA A 2 6.41 -26.55 8.79
N THR A 3 6.60 -25.40 8.16
CA THR A 3 7.39 -24.30 8.74
C THR A 3 6.58 -23.03 8.61
N THR A 4 6.55 -22.23 9.68
CA THR A 4 5.86 -20.94 9.67
C THR A 4 6.87 -19.85 10.01
N THR A 5 6.92 -18.83 9.20
CA THR A 5 7.82 -17.70 9.41
C THR A 5 7.00 -16.41 9.45
N THR A 6 7.20 -15.59 10.49
CA THR A 6 6.56 -14.28 10.57
C THR A 6 7.35 -13.31 9.69
N ILE A 7 6.69 -12.73 8.68
CA ILE A 7 7.35 -11.81 7.76
C ILE A 7 7.21 -10.37 8.24
N LEU A 8 6.09 -10.07 8.94
CA LEU A 8 5.87 -8.72 9.46
C LEU A 8 5.00 -8.80 10.72
N ARG A 9 5.42 -8.12 11.76
CA ARG A 9 4.64 -7.94 12.98
C ARG A 9 4.91 -6.53 13.45
N THR A 10 3.90 -5.65 13.38
CA THR A 10 4.15 -4.24 13.58
C THR A 10 2.91 -3.52 14.09
N ASP A 11 3.12 -2.43 14.80
CA ASP A 11 2.08 -1.46 15.14
C ASP A 11 2.33 -0.13 14.43
N GLU A 12 3.22 -0.12 13.43
CA GLU A 12 3.59 1.06 12.67
C GLU A 12 3.50 0.81 11.19
N ALA A 13 3.20 1.88 10.43
CA ALA A 13 3.32 1.84 8.98
C ALA A 13 4.79 1.83 8.57
N TRP A 14 5.05 1.62 7.28
CA TRP A 14 6.42 1.48 6.77
C TRP A 14 7.31 2.70 7.06
N ASN A 15 6.71 3.86 7.29
CA ASN A 15 7.45 5.11 7.55
C ASN A 15 7.60 5.42 9.04
N GLY A 16 7.11 4.54 9.93
CA GLY A 16 7.21 4.72 11.37
C GLY A 16 6.01 5.38 12.02
N GLU A 17 5.01 5.82 11.25
CA GLU A 17 3.79 6.36 11.83
C GLU A 17 3.01 5.26 12.56
N LYS A 18 2.51 5.58 13.75
CA LYS A 18 1.72 4.62 14.51
C LYS A 18 0.40 4.33 13.81
N LEU A 19 0.01 3.07 13.80
CA LEU A 19 -1.27 2.68 13.24
C LEU A 19 -2.41 3.15 14.13
N PRO A 20 -3.55 3.53 13.52
CA PRO A 20 -4.75 3.88 14.31
C PRO A 20 -5.39 2.64 14.91
N ASP A 21 -6.41 2.86 15.75
CA ASP A 21 -7.25 1.78 16.22
C ASP A 21 -7.97 1.10 15.05
N TYR A 22 -8.41 -0.13 15.26
CA TYR A 22 -9.23 -0.82 14.27
C TYR A 22 -10.53 -0.06 14.02
N LEU A 23 -11.06 -0.19 12.80
CA LEU A 23 -12.37 0.37 12.47
C LEU A 23 -13.45 -0.28 13.34
N ILE A 24 -14.44 0.55 13.73
CA ILE A 24 -15.59 0.06 14.50
C ILE A 24 -16.65 -0.39 13.50
N GLY A 25 -17.27 -1.53 13.74
CA GLY A 25 -18.34 -2.06 12.91
C GLY A 25 -18.05 -3.47 12.43
N LYS A 26 -18.96 -3.99 11.60
CA LYS A 26 -18.80 -5.35 11.06
C LYS A 26 -17.72 -5.33 9.98
N PRO A 27 -16.81 -6.29 10.03
CA PRO A 27 -15.73 -6.33 9.04
C PRO A 27 -16.24 -6.77 7.67
N GLU A 28 -15.64 -6.18 6.65
CA GLU A 28 -15.73 -6.66 5.27
C GLU A 28 -14.31 -6.67 4.74
N ILE A 29 -13.78 -7.85 4.50
CA ILE A 29 -12.40 -8.00 4.06
C ILE A 29 -12.34 -7.88 2.54
N VAL A 30 -11.43 -7.05 2.05
CA VAL A 30 -11.19 -6.90 0.62
C VAL A 30 -9.73 -7.26 0.34
N ILE A 31 -9.52 -8.14 -0.61
CA ILE A 31 -8.18 -8.53 -1.05
C ILE A 31 -8.09 -8.29 -2.55
N ASN A 32 -7.19 -7.42 -2.96
CA ASN A 32 -7.00 -7.06 -4.35
C ASN A 32 -5.67 -7.54 -4.88
N LYS A 33 -5.66 -8.00 -6.12
CA LYS A 33 -4.43 -8.23 -6.86
C LYS A 33 -4.20 -7.01 -7.75
N ALA A 34 -3.05 -6.40 -7.64
CA ALA A 34 -2.68 -5.26 -8.46
C ALA A 34 -1.55 -5.65 -9.40
N LEU A 35 -1.74 -5.38 -10.68
CA LEU A 35 -0.72 -5.57 -11.70
C LEU A 35 -0.30 -4.19 -12.18
N ILE A 36 0.95 -3.83 -11.99
CA ILE A 36 1.46 -2.50 -12.32
C ILE A 36 2.44 -2.64 -13.47
N PRO A 37 2.11 -2.09 -14.64
CA PRO A 37 3.01 -2.16 -15.80
C PRO A 37 4.36 -1.51 -15.53
N PRO A 38 5.39 -1.84 -16.34
CA PRO A 38 6.68 -1.17 -16.23
C PRO A 38 6.55 0.35 -16.35
N LYS A 39 7.43 1.07 -15.65
CA LYS A 39 7.54 2.53 -15.74
C LYS A 39 6.22 3.25 -15.52
N THR A 40 5.45 2.81 -14.51
CA THR A 40 4.12 3.35 -14.23
C THR A 40 4.06 3.90 -12.82
N ASN A 41 3.53 5.11 -12.70
CA ASN A 41 3.20 5.73 -11.41
C ASN A 41 1.70 5.62 -11.20
N LEU A 42 1.31 5.15 -10.02
CA LEU A 42 -0.10 5.15 -9.63
C LEU A 42 -0.52 6.55 -9.21
N PRO A 43 -1.83 6.87 -9.24
CA PRO A 43 -2.29 8.19 -8.81
C PRO A 43 -2.02 8.46 -7.32
N TRP A 44 -1.84 9.74 -6.99
CA TRP A 44 -1.74 10.17 -5.60
C TRP A 44 -3.06 9.92 -4.88
N HIS A 45 -2.99 9.37 -3.68
CA HIS A 45 -4.18 9.04 -2.89
C HIS A 45 -3.80 8.87 -1.42
N HIS A 46 -4.81 8.73 -0.56
CA HIS A 46 -4.58 8.30 0.81
C HIS A 46 -5.60 7.23 1.18
N HIS A 47 -5.35 6.54 2.29
CA HIS A 47 -6.26 5.57 2.86
C HIS A 47 -6.74 6.05 4.21
N ASP A 48 -8.03 5.83 4.51
CA ASP A 48 -8.60 6.10 5.83
C ASP A 48 -8.68 4.83 6.69
N LEU A 49 -8.05 3.76 6.23
CA LEU A 49 -8.00 2.47 6.92
C LEU A 49 -6.62 1.86 6.72
N MET A 50 -6.29 0.89 7.58
CA MET A 50 -5.06 0.13 7.44
C MET A 50 -5.11 -0.75 6.20
N SER A 51 -3.98 -0.97 5.58
CA SER A 51 -3.84 -1.93 4.49
C SER A 51 -2.42 -2.48 4.47
N TYR A 52 -2.30 -3.70 3.95
CA TYR A 52 -1.02 -4.40 3.89
C TYR A 52 -0.85 -4.96 2.51
N ALA A 53 0.36 -4.93 1.99
CA ALA A 53 0.64 -5.48 0.67
C ALA A 53 1.80 -6.47 0.73
N TYR A 54 1.68 -7.52 -0.07
CA TYR A 54 2.73 -8.49 -0.27
C TYR A 54 3.16 -8.43 -1.73
N VAL A 55 4.47 -8.25 -1.97
CA VAL A 55 5.00 -8.19 -3.32
C VAL A 55 5.22 -9.60 -3.83
N ILE A 56 4.42 -10.01 -4.82
CA ILE A 56 4.52 -11.35 -5.41
C ILE A 56 5.72 -11.42 -6.36
N ARG A 57 5.87 -10.40 -7.22
CA ARG A 57 7.00 -10.33 -8.16
C ARG A 57 7.24 -8.89 -8.57
N GLY A 58 8.45 -8.63 -9.02
CA GLY A 58 8.85 -7.30 -9.46
C GLY A 58 9.31 -6.41 -8.32
N GLU A 59 9.31 -5.12 -8.58
CA GLU A 59 9.78 -4.10 -7.65
C GLU A 59 8.78 -2.98 -7.57
N PHE A 60 8.76 -2.30 -6.42
CA PHE A 60 7.75 -1.32 -6.12
C PHE A 60 8.31 -0.28 -5.16
N TYR A 61 8.00 1.00 -5.41
CA TYR A 61 8.33 2.09 -4.50
C TYR A 61 7.06 2.69 -3.97
N ILE A 62 7.07 3.04 -2.68
CA ILE A 62 6.03 3.89 -2.08
C ILE A 62 6.66 5.25 -1.84
N VAL A 63 5.99 6.31 -2.30
CA VAL A 63 6.48 7.68 -2.19
C VAL A 63 5.46 8.51 -1.44
N LEU A 64 5.89 9.16 -0.35
CA LEU A 64 5.05 10.11 0.38
C LEU A 64 5.13 11.48 -0.29
N LYS A 65 3.98 12.11 -0.51
CA LYS A 65 3.89 13.38 -1.23
C LYS A 65 4.57 14.53 -0.46
N ASN A 66 4.26 14.64 0.83
CA ASN A 66 4.60 15.84 1.60
C ASN A 66 5.87 15.74 2.43
N GLU A 67 6.46 14.55 2.55
CA GLU A 67 7.62 14.34 3.43
C GLU A 67 8.88 13.96 2.66
N ALA A 68 8.80 13.90 1.33
CA ALA A 68 9.92 13.51 0.49
C ALA A 68 10.57 12.18 0.91
N LYS A 69 9.77 11.28 1.45
CA LYS A 69 10.22 9.94 1.86
C LYS A 69 9.73 8.91 0.87
N GLU A 70 10.56 7.92 0.64
CA GLU A 70 10.18 6.77 -0.18
C GLU A 70 10.87 5.52 0.32
N LYS A 71 10.33 4.38 -0.05
CA LYS A 71 10.94 3.10 0.29
C LYS A 71 10.75 2.12 -0.86
N HIS A 72 11.78 1.32 -1.08
CA HIS A 72 11.82 0.29 -2.12
C HIS A 72 11.42 -1.06 -1.55
N PHE A 73 10.55 -1.75 -2.27
CA PHE A 73 10.11 -3.11 -1.94
C PHE A 73 10.34 -4.01 -3.13
N LYS A 74 10.62 -5.26 -2.88
CA LYS A 74 10.86 -6.26 -3.92
C LYS A 74 10.11 -7.54 -3.58
N ALA A 75 10.08 -8.47 -4.50
CA ALA A 75 9.38 -9.75 -4.32
C ALA A 75 9.72 -10.38 -2.96
N GLY A 76 8.69 -10.78 -2.24
CA GLY A 76 8.81 -11.34 -0.90
C GLY A 76 8.67 -10.34 0.22
N ASP A 77 8.74 -9.05 -0.07
CA ASP A 77 8.59 -8.02 0.96
C ASP A 77 7.11 -7.77 1.27
N VAL A 78 6.86 -7.38 2.52
CA VAL A 78 5.52 -6.98 2.99
C VAL A 78 5.62 -5.54 3.46
N LEU A 79 4.61 -4.75 3.11
CA LEU A 79 4.55 -3.36 3.55
C LEU A 79 3.22 -3.10 4.24
N CYS A 80 3.26 -2.28 5.29
CA CYS A 80 2.08 -1.75 5.95
C CYS A 80 1.95 -0.29 5.53
N GLU A 81 0.81 0.04 4.90
CA GLU A 81 0.58 1.37 4.36
C GLU A 81 0.31 2.40 5.45
N THR A 82 0.59 3.66 5.13
CA THR A 82 0.23 4.78 5.99
C THR A 82 -1.27 5.03 5.94
N VAL A 83 -1.80 5.56 7.04
CA VAL A 83 -3.22 5.95 7.13
C VAL A 83 -3.26 7.47 7.19
N GLY A 84 -3.93 8.08 6.21
CA GLY A 84 -4.09 9.53 6.14
C GLY A 84 -3.06 10.28 5.32
N SER A 85 -1.88 9.72 5.09
CA SER A 85 -0.83 10.41 4.35
C SER A 85 -0.97 10.20 2.85
N ILE A 86 -0.85 11.28 2.09
CA ILE A 86 -0.95 11.21 0.62
C ILE A 86 0.31 10.55 0.08
N HIS A 87 0.11 9.52 -0.74
CA HIS A 87 1.21 8.75 -1.30
C HIS A 87 0.82 8.15 -2.64
N ARG A 88 1.81 7.55 -3.31
CA ARG A 88 1.55 6.74 -4.50
C ARG A 88 2.58 5.63 -4.59
N GLY A 89 2.19 4.56 -5.28
CA GLY A 89 3.11 3.51 -5.65
C GLY A 89 3.71 3.80 -7.02
N GLU A 90 4.95 3.35 -7.23
CA GLU A 90 5.65 3.51 -8.50
C GLU A 90 6.36 2.23 -8.87
N ASN A 91 6.17 1.79 -10.10
CA ASN A 91 6.99 0.75 -10.69
C ASN A 91 7.99 1.41 -11.62
N ARG A 92 9.24 1.50 -11.17
CA ARG A 92 10.33 2.16 -11.93
C ARG A 92 11.10 1.20 -12.80
N SER A 93 10.78 -0.10 -12.74
CA SER A 93 11.51 -1.14 -13.45
C SER A 93 10.97 -1.37 -14.85
N ASP A 94 11.63 -2.25 -15.58
CA ASP A 94 11.25 -2.65 -16.93
C ASP A 94 10.37 -3.89 -16.95
N ALA A 95 9.97 -4.40 -15.80
CA ALA A 95 9.13 -5.57 -15.66
C ALA A 95 7.86 -5.24 -14.91
N GLU A 96 6.79 -6.01 -15.15
CA GLU A 96 5.54 -5.85 -14.42
C GLU A 96 5.72 -6.18 -12.94
N CYS A 97 5.06 -5.42 -12.07
CA CYS A 97 5.02 -5.69 -10.64
C CYS A 97 3.65 -6.24 -10.28
N GLU A 98 3.64 -7.25 -9.42
CA GLU A 98 2.40 -7.85 -8.93
C GLU A 98 2.35 -7.78 -7.42
N LEU A 99 1.27 -7.19 -6.89
CA LEU A 99 1.03 -7.08 -5.45
C LEU A 99 -0.29 -7.74 -5.10
N VAL A 100 -0.37 -8.26 -3.88
CA VAL A 100 -1.66 -8.59 -3.26
C VAL A 100 -1.83 -7.61 -2.11
N VAL A 101 -2.94 -6.87 -2.13
CA VAL A 101 -3.23 -5.85 -1.12
C VAL A 101 -4.43 -6.30 -0.29
N PHE A 102 -4.25 -6.27 1.01
CA PHE A 102 -5.23 -6.73 1.98
C PHE A 102 -5.81 -5.55 2.74
N TYR A 103 -7.14 -5.39 2.69
CA TYR A 103 -7.86 -4.32 3.38
C TYR A 103 -8.80 -4.91 4.42
N PRO A 104 -8.49 -4.77 5.73
CA PRO A 104 -9.44 -5.11 6.78
C PRO A 104 -10.46 -3.98 6.92
N SER A 105 -11.44 -3.96 6.02
CA SER A 105 -12.37 -2.87 5.83
C SER A 105 -13.72 -3.14 6.52
N LYS A 106 -14.69 -2.35 6.22
CA LYS A 106 -16.09 -2.53 6.62
C LYS A 106 -16.99 -2.11 5.46
N LYS A 107 -18.26 -2.52 5.52
CA LYS A 107 -19.20 -2.29 4.43
C LYS A 107 -19.26 -0.81 4.04
N ASP A 108 -19.31 -0.58 2.73
CA ASP A 108 -19.47 0.74 2.12
C ASP A 108 -18.32 1.73 2.40
N MET A 109 -17.19 1.25 2.86
CA MET A 109 -16.03 2.11 3.10
C MET A 109 -15.16 2.19 1.85
N PRO A 110 -14.82 3.39 1.38
CA PRO A 110 -13.87 3.53 0.28
C PRO A 110 -12.50 2.98 0.68
N LEU A 111 -11.87 2.23 -0.22
CA LEU A 111 -10.53 1.67 0.03
C LEU A 111 -9.44 2.72 -0.10
N SER A 112 -9.67 3.74 -0.92
CA SER A 112 -8.72 4.83 -1.09
C SER A 112 -9.49 6.10 -1.46
N VAL A 113 -8.85 7.25 -1.20
CA VAL A 113 -9.39 8.56 -1.53
C VAL A 113 -8.40 9.22 -2.49
N PRO A 114 -8.79 9.44 -3.76
CA PRO A 114 -7.88 10.04 -4.74
C PRO A 114 -7.65 11.52 -4.47
N HIS A 115 -6.51 12.01 -4.94
CA HIS A 115 -6.12 13.41 -4.82
C HIS A 115 -5.75 13.96 -6.20
N PRO A 116 -6.74 14.17 -7.09
CA PRO A 116 -6.44 14.65 -8.45
C PRO A 116 -5.75 16.01 -8.47
N GLU A 117 -5.94 16.83 -7.43
CA GLU A 117 -5.24 18.11 -7.32
C GLU A 117 -3.72 17.95 -7.20
N CYS A 118 -3.25 16.76 -6.84
CA CYS A 118 -1.82 16.48 -6.69
C CYS A 118 -1.18 15.93 -7.97
N GLU A 119 -1.98 15.61 -8.99
CA GLU A 119 -1.44 15.11 -10.25
C GLU A 119 -0.79 16.22 -11.03
N GLU A 120 0.32 15.90 -11.74
CA GLU A 120 1.03 16.89 -12.52
C GLU A 120 0.26 17.27 -13.77
N SER A 121 0.21 18.57 -14.03
CA SER A 121 -0.33 19.07 -15.29
C SER A 121 0.67 18.84 -16.41
N LYS A 122 0.14 18.65 -17.59
CA LYS A 122 0.97 18.54 -18.79
C LYS A 122 0.71 19.69 -19.74
#